data_62643b5c355e767e6b0be4f27aea01d8
#
_entry.id   62643b5c355e767e6b0be4f27aea01d8
#
_cell.length_a   1.000
_cell.length_b   1.000
_cell.length_c   1.000
_cell.angle_alpha   90.00
_cell.angle_beta   90.00
_cell.angle_gamma   90.00
#
_symmetry.space_group_name_H-M   'P 1'
#
loop_
_entity.id
_entity.type
_entity.pdbx_description
1 polymer ?
#
loop_
_entity_poly.entity_id
_entity_poly.type
_entity_poly.pdbx_seq_one_letter_code
_entity_poly.pdbx_strand_id
1 'polypeptide(L)'
;MRIIEETQLDFNDVLIQPKRSTLSSRKEVEIYRTFTWSNDNGLMRSFTAIPIIAANMGVTGTIDMAKVLSKNGYMCALEKHYASSEINALFEELQQDAMHEDKDICEYTQRVFMTIGINDSFDAIREVKKEHHLTGVVIDIANGYQLKLIDKVKEVRNEFPELFIVVGNVVTEDVTTDLILAGANCLKIGIGSGAACTTRLKTGVGRPQLSAIIDCADAAHQLHAYVMSDGGCTVPSDICKAFCAGADFVMLGGMLAGCDEAGGETFEENGKKFKQYYGMSSKYAQEKHFG
;
A
#
# COMPACT_ATOMS: atom_id res chain seq x y z
N MET A 1 -1.19 30.03 12.63
CA MET A 1 -0.28 29.09 11.93
C MET A 1 0.72 28.58 12.96
N ARG A 2 0.89 27.25 13.05
CA ARG A 2 1.90 26.63 13.94
C ARG A 2 3.13 26.30 13.11
N ILE A 3 4.30 26.65 13.58
CA ILE A 3 5.59 26.25 13.00
C ILE A 3 6.12 25.08 13.84
N ILE A 4 6.53 24.00 13.19
CA ILE A 4 7.22 22.88 13.84
C ILE A 4 8.69 23.25 13.91
N GLU A 5 9.21 23.47 15.11
CA GLU A 5 10.64 23.86 15.33
C GLU A 5 11.58 22.65 15.34
N GLU A 6 11.04 21.44 15.54
CA GLU A 6 11.81 20.22 15.52
C GLU A 6 12.30 19.89 14.10
N THR A 7 13.50 19.32 14.00
CA THR A 7 14.07 18.91 12.73
C THR A 7 13.22 17.82 12.08
N GLN A 8 12.73 18.08 10.88
CA GLN A 8 11.98 17.11 10.09
C GLN A 8 12.91 16.49 9.04
N LEU A 9 12.92 15.15 8.94
CA LEU A 9 13.88 14.36 8.18
C LEU A 9 13.21 13.55 7.07
N ASP A 10 13.84 13.50 5.91
CA ASP A 10 13.56 12.54 4.84
C ASP A 10 14.59 11.38 4.86
N PHE A 11 14.42 10.36 4.00
CA PHE A 11 15.33 9.22 3.97
C PHE A 11 16.78 9.59 3.65
N ASN A 12 17.01 10.64 2.87
CA ASN A 12 18.35 11.09 2.50
C ASN A 12 19.12 11.78 3.65
N ASP A 13 18.42 12.18 4.71
CA ASP A 13 19.02 12.91 5.83
C ASP A 13 19.63 11.99 6.89
N VAL A 14 19.41 10.68 6.79
CA VAL A 14 19.80 9.72 7.82
C VAL A 14 20.51 8.49 7.27
N LEU A 15 21.29 7.85 8.14
CA LEU A 15 21.83 6.50 7.96
C LEU A 15 21.44 5.63 9.15
N ILE A 16 21.25 4.34 8.91
CA ILE A 16 20.98 3.36 9.97
C ILE A 16 22.32 3.04 10.66
N GLN A 17 22.39 3.35 11.96
CA GLN A 17 23.56 2.98 12.75
C GLN A 17 23.56 1.46 13.03
N PRO A 18 24.63 0.73 12.66
CA PRO A 18 24.66 -0.71 12.89
C PRO A 18 24.68 -1.03 14.38
N LYS A 19 24.00 -2.13 14.73
CA LYS A 19 23.99 -2.70 16.09
C LYS A 19 24.54 -4.12 16.05
N ARG A 20 24.89 -4.66 17.22
CA ARG A 20 25.30 -6.06 17.35
C ARG A 20 24.13 -6.98 16.91
N SER A 21 24.46 -7.99 16.14
CA SER A 21 23.52 -9.03 15.67
C SER A 21 23.92 -10.39 16.25
N THR A 22 22.94 -11.22 16.52
CA THR A 22 23.13 -12.64 16.86
C THR A 22 23.15 -13.52 15.61
N LEU A 23 22.76 -12.97 14.46
CA LEU A 23 22.75 -13.69 13.18
C LEU A 23 24.15 -13.77 12.61
N SER A 24 24.55 -14.95 12.17
CA SER A 24 25.84 -15.21 11.51
C SER A 24 25.77 -15.11 9.99
N SER A 25 24.58 -15.18 9.41
CA SER A 25 24.35 -15.10 7.98
C SER A 25 23.04 -14.37 7.65
N ARG A 26 23.04 -13.59 6.56
CA ARG A 26 21.81 -13.00 6.00
C ARG A 26 20.76 -14.04 5.60
N LYS A 27 21.14 -15.29 5.37
CA LYS A 27 20.23 -16.40 5.05
C LYS A 27 19.36 -16.82 6.25
N GLU A 28 19.72 -16.42 7.46
CA GLU A 28 18.98 -16.70 8.68
C GLU A 28 17.88 -15.65 8.95
N VAL A 29 17.82 -14.59 8.11
CA VAL A 29 16.82 -13.54 8.26
C VAL A 29 15.48 -14.03 7.72
N GLU A 30 14.46 -14.14 8.59
CA GLU A 30 13.09 -14.35 8.18
C GLU A 30 12.48 -13.03 7.71
N ILE A 31 12.05 -12.99 6.45
CA ILE A 31 11.48 -11.79 5.83
C ILE A 31 9.95 -11.83 5.73
N TYR A 32 9.33 -13.00 5.96
CA TYR A 32 7.89 -13.12 6.07
C TYR A 32 7.41 -12.61 7.42
N ARG A 33 6.29 -11.93 7.43
CA ARG A 33 5.64 -11.43 8.64
C ARG A 33 4.16 -11.79 8.60
N THR A 34 3.63 -12.23 9.74
CA THR A 34 2.19 -12.45 9.92
C THR A 34 1.56 -11.20 10.52
N PHE A 35 0.53 -10.71 9.87
CA PHE A 35 -0.27 -9.56 10.30
C PHE A 35 -1.60 -10.06 10.83
N THR A 36 -2.01 -9.55 11.98
CA THR A 36 -3.22 -9.99 12.67
C THR A 36 -4.13 -8.80 12.96
N TRP A 37 -5.44 -9.02 12.86
CA TRP A 37 -6.44 -8.04 13.27
C TRP A 37 -7.67 -8.77 13.80
N SER A 38 -8.45 -8.09 14.61
CA SER A 38 -9.75 -8.58 15.07
C SER A 38 -10.88 -7.81 14.38
N ASN A 39 -12.00 -8.48 14.17
CA ASN A 39 -13.26 -7.80 13.86
C ASN A 39 -13.98 -7.40 15.16
N ASP A 40 -15.09 -6.65 15.04
CA ASP A 40 -15.87 -6.19 16.18
C ASP A 40 -16.45 -7.33 17.04
N ASN A 41 -16.53 -8.55 16.51
CA ASN A 41 -16.95 -9.76 17.22
C ASN A 41 -15.77 -10.47 17.92
N GLY A 42 -14.57 -9.89 17.91
CA GLY A 42 -13.38 -10.46 18.53
C GLY A 42 -12.77 -11.64 17.76
N LEU A 43 -13.23 -11.96 16.55
CA LEU A 43 -12.65 -13.00 15.72
C LEU A 43 -11.31 -12.52 15.14
N MET A 44 -10.23 -13.19 15.55
CA MET A 44 -8.89 -12.94 15.01
C MET A 44 -8.75 -13.44 13.57
N ARG A 45 -8.16 -12.61 12.75
CA ARG A 45 -7.78 -12.92 11.36
C ARG A 45 -6.31 -12.64 11.14
N SER A 46 -5.74 -13.29 10.13
CA SER A 46 -4.33 -13.08 9.80
C SER A 46 -4.07 -13.34 8.31
N PHE A 47 -3.00 -12.75 7.83
CA PHE A 47 -2.33 -13.14 6.59
C PHE A 47 -0.81 -13.04 6.74
N THR A 48 -0.09 -13.76 5.90
CA THR A 48 1.38 -13.78 5.93
C THR A 48 1.94 -13.32 4.58
N ALA A 49 2.87 -12.35 4.63
CA ALA A 49 3.51 -11.81 3.43
C ALA A 49 4.90 -11.23 3.76
N ILE A 50 5.71 -11.04 2.72
CA ILE A 50 6.82 -10.10 2.75
C ILE A 50 6.21 -8.70 2.69
N PRO A 51 6.46 -7.80 3.66
CA PRO A 51 5.71 -6.56 3.83
C PRO A 51 6.10 -5.46 2.84
N ILE A 52 6.22 -5.81 1.58
CA ILE A 52 6.44 -4.90 0.45
C ILE A 52 5.27 -5.07 -0.51
N ILE A 53 4.62 -3.95 -0.85
CA ILE A 53 3.41 -3.92 -1.67
C ILE A 53 3.59 -3.02 -2.89
N ALA A 54 3.18 -3.50 -4.07
CA ALA A 54 3.10 -2.64 -5.25
C ALA A 54 1.98 -1.61 -5.08
N ALA A 55 2.29 -0.35 -5.44
CA ALA A 55 1.36 0.76 -5.31
C ALA A 55 0.16 0.61 -6.25
N ASN A 56 -1.00 1.00 -5.77
CA ASN A 56 -2.29 0.97 -6.47
C ASN A 56 -2.40 2.04 -7.58
N MET A 57 -1.41 2.06 -8.45
CA MET A 57 -1.30 2.96 -9.59
C MET A 57 -1.45 2.18 -10.89
N GLY A 58 -1.96 2.81 -11.96
CA GLY A 58 -2.12 2.17 -13.26
C GLY A 58 -0.83 1.63 -13.88
N VAL A 59 0.34 1.96 -13.31
CA VAL A 59 1.65 1.42 -13.75
C VAL A 59 2.07 0.22 -12.90
N THR A 60 1.78 0.20 -11.62
CA THR A 60 2.30 -0.80 -10.68
C THR A 60 1.24 -1.69 -10.06
N GLY A 61 0.01 -1.21 -9.93
CA GLY A 61 -1.13 -1.99 -9.41
C GLY A 61 -1.83 -2.83 -10.48
N THR A 62 -1.07 -3.50 -11.36
CA THR A 62 -1.60 -4.28 -12.48
C THR A 62 -1.90 -5.72 -12.09
N ILE A 63 -2.76 -6.38 -12.86
CA ILE A 63 -3.06 -7.81 -12.69
C ILE A 63 -1.79 -8.65 -12.85
N ASP A 64 -0.94 -8.35 -13.85
CA ASP A 64 0.29 -9.10 -14.07
C ASP A 64 1.28 -8.92 -12.91
N MET A 65 1.40 -7.70 -12.37
CA MET A 65 2.20 -7.44 -11.17
C MET A 65 1.66 -8.22 -9.96
N ALA A 66 0.33 -8.25 -9.78
CA ALA A 66 -0.30 -8.98 -8.69
C ALA A 66 0.00 -10.49 -8.77
N LYS A 67 -0.07 -11.09 -9.97
CA LYS A 67 0.27 -12.50 -10.20
C LYS A 67 1.69 -12.83 -9.76
N VAL A 68 2.67 -12.07 -10.25
CA VAL A 68 4.09 -12.34 -9.96
C VAL A 68 4.43 -12.06 -8.50
N LEU A 69 4.01 -10.92 -7.96
CA LEU A 69 4.33 -10.55 -6.59
C LEU A 69 3.72 -11.50 -5.56
N SER A 70 2.43 -11.82 -5.69
CA SER A 70 1.73 -12.67 -4.72
C SER A 70 2.31 -14.09 -4.64
N LYS A 71 2.70 -14.68 -5.79
CA LYS A 71 3.38 -15.99 -5.85
C LYS A 71 4.76 -15.98 -5.19
N ASN A 72 5.44 -14.83 -5.22
CA ASN A 72 6.76 -14.65 -4.60
C ASN A 72 6.70 -14.11 -3.17
N GLY A 73 5.53 -14.13 -2.52
CA GLY A 73 5.36 -13.72 -1.13
C GLY A 73 5.16 -12.23 -0.91
N TYR A 74 5.26 -11.40 -1.94
CA TYR A 74 5.03 -9.96 -1.88
C TYR A 74 3.56 -9.62 -2.08
N MET A 75 3.20 -8.35 -1.89
CA MET A 75 1.83 -7.88 -1.98
C MET A 75 1.61 -6.97 -3.18
N CYS A 76 0.36 -6.89 -3.63
CA CYS A 76 -0.06 -5.93 -4.64
C CYS A 76 -1.40 -5.29 -4.26
N ALA A 77 -1.45 -3.96 -4.31
CA ALA A 77 -2.71 -3.22 -4.30
C ALA A 77 -3.11 -2.95 -5.76
N LEU A 78 -4.21 -3.53 -6.19
CA LEU A 78 -4.73 -3.32 -7.54
C LEU A 78 -5.18 -1.87 -7.72
N GLU A 79 -4.94 -1.32 -8.90
CA GLU A 79 -5.49 -0.02 -9.24
C GLU A 79 -7.03 -0.10 -9.27
N LYS A 80 -7.72 1.02 -9.02
CA LYS A 80 -9.15 1.04 -8.69
C LYS A 80 -10.10 0.84 -9.88
N HIS A 81 -9.60 0.86 -11.13
CA HIS A 81 -10.43 0.85 -12.33
C HIS A 81 -10.68 -0.56 -12.91
N TYR A 82 -10.10 -1.61 -12.31
CA TYR A 82 -10.42 -2.98 -12.72
C TYR A 82 -11.87 -3.34 -12.38
N ALA A 83 -12.55 -3.97 -13.34
CA ALA A 83 -13.87 -4.52 -13.11
C ALA A 83 -13.79 -5.74 -12.16
N SER A 84 -14.87 -6.00 -11.41
CA SER A 84 -14.95 -7.17 -10.54
C SER A 84 -14.71 -8.49 -11.28
N SER A 85 -15.15 -8.59 -12.53
CA SER A 85 -14.91 -9.77 -13.39
C SER A 85 -13.42 -10.01 -13.69
N GLU A 86 -12.62 -8.96 -13.86
CA GLU A 86 -11.19 -9.08 -14.09
C GLU A 86 -10.47 -9.51 -12.79
N ILE A 87 -10.93 -9.00 -11.64
CA ILE A 87 -10.39 -9.39 -10.33
C ILE A 87 -10.76 -10.83 -10.00
N ASN A 88 -11.99 -11.27 -10.30
CA ASN A 88 -12.42 -12.65 -10.13
C ASN A 88 -11.57 -13.59 -10.98
N ALA A 89 -11.34 -13.28 -12.26
CA ALA A 89 -10.50 -14.07 -13.13
C ALA A 89 -9.04 -14.17 -12.60
N LEU A 90 -8.49 -13.07 -12.07
CA LEU A 90 -7.19 -13.09 -11.39
C LEU A 90 -7.19 -14.04 -10.19
N PHE A 91 -8.22 -13.98 -9.34
CA PHE A 91 -8.29 -14.81 -8.13
C PHE A 91 -8.46 -16.29 -8.47
N GLU A 92 -9.28 -16.62 -9.49
CA GLU A 92 -9.41 -17.99 -10.00
C GLU A 92 -8.06 -18.55 -10.47
N GLU A 93 -7.30 -17.77 -11.25
CA GLU A 93 -5.97 -18.17 -11.72
C GLU A 93 -5.00 -18.41 -10.57
N LEU A 94 -4.95 -17.48 -9.60
CA LEU A 94 -4.07 -17.60 -8.44
C LEU A 94 -4.43 -18.80 -7.55
N GLN A 95 -5.72 -19.12 -7.42
CA GLN A 95 -6.20 -20.30 -6.68
C GLN A 95 -5.84 -21.60 -7.41
N GLN A 96 -5.97 -21.64 -8.73
CA GLN A 96 -5.55 -22.79 -9.53
C GLN A 96 -4.03 -23.01 -9.42
N ASP A 97 -3.24 -21.96 -9.50
CA ASP A 97 -1.79 -22.03 -9.33
C ASP A 97 -1.39 -22.54 -7.94
N ALA A 98 -2.05 -22.06 -6.88
CA ALA A 98 -1.81 -22.54 -5.52
C ALA A 98 -2.11 -24.05 -5.39
N MET A 99 -3.23 -24.50 -5.96
CA MET A 99 -3.58 -25.93 -5.97
C MET A 99 -2.57 -26.78 -6.77
N HIS A 100 -2.09 -26.29 -7.90
CA HIS A 100 -1.07 -27.01 -8.70
C HIS A 100 0.27 -27.12 -7.96
N GLU A 101 0.57 -26.18 -7.05
CA GLU A 101 1.79 -26.18 -6.24
C GLU A 101 1.60 -26.83 -4.86
N ASP A 102 0.45 -27.48 -4.62
CA ASP A 102 0.09 -28.12 -3.32
C ASP A 102 0.13 -27.13 -2.15
N LYS A 103 -0.36 -25.92 -2.38
CA LYS A 103 -0.46 -24.82 -1.39
C LYS A 103 -1.91 -24.57 -0.98
N ASP A 104 -2.07 -23.82 0.11
CA ASP A 104 -3.40 -23.34 0.50
C ASP A 104 -3.99 -22.46 -0.61
N ILE A 105 -5.26 -22.70 -0.94
CA ILE A 105 -5.97 -22.02 -2.02
C ILE A 105 -5.96 -20.48 -1.87
N CYS A 106 -5.89 -19.98 -0.65
CA CYS A 106 -5.84 -18.55 -0.36
C CYS A 106 -4.41 -18.01 -0.26
N GLU A 107 -3.37 -18.83 -0.38
CA GLU A 107 -1.99 -18.39 -0.12
C GLU A 107 -1.57 -17.21 -1.00
N TYR A 108 -1.97 -17.22 -2.26
CA TYR A 108 -1.63 -16.13 -3.18
C TYR A 108 -2.63 -14.98 -3.12
N THR A 109 -3.93 -15.29 -3.09
CA THR A 109 -4.99 -14.28 -3.10
C THR A 109 -4.98 -13.38 -1.86
N GLN A 110 -4.54 -13.91 -0.70
CA GLN A 110 -4.43 -13.10 0.54
C GLN A 110 -3.46 -11.92 0.44
N ARG A 111 -2.60 -11.90 -0.57
CA ARG A 111 -1.60 -10.84 -0.82
C ARG A 111 -2.06 -9.81 -1.85
N VAL A 112 -3.26 -9.95 -2.39
CA VAL A 112 -3.84 -9.03 -3.38
C VAL A 112 -4.97 -8.24 -2.75
N PHE A 113 -4.84 -6.92 -2.74
CA PHE A 113 -5.80 -5.99 -2.16
C PHE A 113 -6.52 -5.21 -3.25
N MET A 114 -7.82 -5.03 -3.11
CA MET A 114 -8.60 -4.13 -3.97
C MET A 114 -8.44 -2.68 -3.52
N THR A 115 -8.61 -1.73 -4.44
CA THR A 115 -8.59 -0.30 -4.12
C THR A 115 -9.92 0.34 -4.44
N ILE A 116 -10.38 1.23 -3.55
CA ILE A 116 -11.56 2.09 -3.74
C ILE A 116 -11.23 3.54 -3.39
N GLY A 117 -11.93 4.46 -4.02
CA GLY A 117 -11.94 5.88 -3.68
C GLY A 117 -13.06 6.24 -2.69
N ILE A 118 -13.10 7.50 -2.29
CA ILE A 118 -14.07 8.00 -1.29
C ILE A 118 -15.53 7.96 -1.76
N ASN A 119 -15.76 8.07 -3.08
CA ASN A 119 -17.09 8.11 -3.68
C ASN A 119 -17.52 6.78 -4.31
N ASP A 120 -16.64 5.77 -4.34
CA ASP A 120 -16.93 4.52 -5.00
C ASP A 120 -17.97 3.71 -4.20
N SER A 121 -18.85 3.00 -4.92
CA SER A 121 -19.75 2.03 -4.31
C SER A 121 -18.99 0.79 -3.84
N PHE A 122 -19.67 -0.07 -3.08
CA PHE A 122 -19.09 -1.34 -2.61
C PHE A 122 -19.44 -2.53 -3.50
N ASP A 123 -20.08 -2.30 -4.65
CA ASP A 123 -20.59 -3.38 -5.51
C ASP A 123 -19.47 -4.31 -5.99
N ALA A 124 -18.33 -3.75 -6.42
CA ALA A 124 -17.20 -4.57 -6.84
C ALA A 124 -16.64 -5.44 -5.68
N ILE A 125 -16.58 -4.90 -4.46
CA ILE A 125 -16.16 -5.67 -3.27
C ILE A 125 -17.16 -6.79 -3.00
N ARG A 126 -18.48 -6.50 -3.05
CA ARG A 126 -19.54 -7.50 -2.84
C ARG A 126 -19.48 -8.62 -3.87
N GLU A 127 -19.26 -8.29 -5.14
CA GLU A 127 -19.15 -9.26 -6.23
C GLU A 127 -17.94 -10.17 -6.05
N VAL A 128 -16.76 -9.62 -5.80
CA VAL A 128 -15.54 -10.42 -5.56
C VAL A 128 -15.70 -11.30 -4.32
N LYS A 129 -16.28 -10.79 -3.24
CA LYS A 129 -16.49 -11.56 -2.00
C LYS A 129 -17.55 -12.66 -2.10
N LYS A 130 -18.44 -12.66 -3.09
CA LYS A 130 -19.36 -13.78 -3.33
C LYS A 130 -18.64 -15.04 -3.82
N GLU A 131 -17.55 -14.87 -4.55
CA GLU A 131 -16.86 -15.94 -5.24
C GLU A 131 -15.52 -16.27 -4.57
N HIS A 132 -14.88 -15.28 -3.92
CA HIS A 132 -13.54 -15.41 -3.39
C HIS A 132 -13.38 -14.84 -1.98
N HIS A 133 -12.33 -15.31 -1.28
CA HIS A 133 -11.89 -14.73 -0.02
C HIS A 133 -11.01 -13.50 -0.30
N LEU A 134 -11.59 -12.31 -0.14
CA LEU A 134 -10.86 -11.04 -0.20
C LEU A 134 -10.28 -10.72 1.20
N THR A 135 -8.98 -10.53 1.30
CA THR A 135 -8.29 -10.24 2.56
C THR A 135 -8.38 -8.77 2.94
N GLY A 136 -8.15 -7.87 2.00
CA GLY A 136 -8.07 -6.45 2.32
C GLY A 136 -8.46 -5.50 1.21
N VAL A 137 -8.71 -4.26 1.62
CA VAL A 137 -9.07 -3.14 0.76
C VAL A 137 -8.22 -1.92 1.09
N VAL A 138 -7.83 -1.17 0.06
CA VAL A 138 -7.15 0.12 0.18
C VAL A 138 -8.17 1.22 -0.12
N ILE A 139 -8.43 2.11 0.83
CA ILE A 139 -9.20 3.33 0.62
C ILE A 139 -8.19 4.44 0.33
N ASP A 140 -8.05 4.79 -0.95
CA ASP A 140 -7.00 5.70 -1.43
C ASP A 140 -7.58 7.02 -1.89
N ILE A 141 -7.14 8.11 -1.23
CA ILE A 141 -7.50 9.47 -1.59
C ILE A 141 -6.29 10.40 -1.48
N ALA A 142 -6.24 11.40 -2.36
CA ALA A 142 -5.13 12.35 -2.41
C ALA A 142 -5.02 13.23 -1.15
N ASN A 143 -6.12 13.41 -0.41
CA ASN A 143 -6.17 14.19 0.82
C ASN A 143 -6.94 13.43 1.91
N GLY A 144 -6.22 12.74 2.77
CA GLY A 144 -6.75 11.97 3.91
C GLY A 144 -7.37 12.80 5.04
N TYR A 145 -7.32 14.12 4.94
CA TYR A 145 -7.82 15.06 5.97
C TYR A 145 -9.29 15.46 5.75
N GLN A 146 -10.00 14.79 4.83
CA GLN A 146 -11.42 15.03 4.62
C GLN A 146 -12.26 14.27 5.66
N LEU A 147 -13.17 14.95 6.35
CA LEU A 147 -14.10 14.30 7.31
C LEU A 147 -14.88 13.12 6.68
N LYS A 148 -15.26 13.26 5.41
CA LYS A 148 -15.92 12.18 4.65
C LYS A 148 -15.13 10.88 4.61
N LEU A 149 -13.79 10.92 4.74
CA LEU A 149 -12.97 9.72 4.77
C LEU A 149 -13.24 8.88 6.03
N ILE A 150 -13.40 9.53 7.18
CA ILE A 150 -13.74 8.87 8.45
C ILE A 150 -15.07 8.12 8.31
N ASP A 151 -16.07 8.76 7.70
CA ASP A 151 -17.37 8.12 7.47
C ASP A 151 -17.23 6.94 6.50
N LYS A 152 -16.45 7.10 5.43
CA LYS A 152 -16.19 6.01 4.47
C LYS A 152 -15.52 4.81 5.13
N VAL A 153 -14.55 5.01 6.02
CA VAL A 153 -13.91 3.92 6.78
C VAL A 153 -14.93 3.19 7.65
N LYS A 154 -15.79 3.95 8.37
CA LYS A 154 -16.87 3.35 9.19
C LYS A 154 -17.85 2.55 8.34
N GLU A 155 -18.24 3.05 7.16
CA GLU A 155 -19.12 2.33 6.24
C GLU A 155 -18.51 1.00 5.78
N VAL A 156 -17.23 1.01 5.38
CA VAL A 156 -16.49 -0.20 4.97
C VAL A 156 -16.39 -1.18 6.14
N ARG A 157 -16.02 -0.71 7.34
CA ARG A 157 -15.91 -1.55 8.52
C ARG A 157 -17.25 -2.18 8.92
N ASN A 158 -18.32 -1.43 8.88
CA ASN A 158 -19.66 -1.91 9.22
C ASN A 158 -20.16 -2.98 8.22
N GLU A 159 -19.91 -2.79 6.93
CA GLU A 159 -20.37 -3.72 5.91
C GLU A 159 -19.47 -4.95 5.76
N PHE A 160 -18.16 -4.77 5.96
CA PHE A 160 -17.14 -5.81 5.78
C PHE A 160 -16.24 -5.92 7.03
N PRO A 161 -16.78 -6.40 8.15
CA PRO A 161 -16.05 -6.40 9.43
C PRO A 161 -14.79 -7.26 9.42
N GLU A 162 -14.67 -8.20 8.48
CA GLU A 162 -13.53 -9.10 8.36
C GLU A 162 -12.37 -8.57 7.50
N LEU A 163 -12.57 -7.50 6.71
CA LEU A 163 -11.52 -7.00 5.82
C LEU A 163 -10.39 -6.28 6.59
N PHE A 164 -9.16 -6.46 6.10
CA PHE A 164 -8.05 -5.62 6.47
C PHE A 164 -8.14 -4.28 5.72
N ILE A 165 -8.41 -3.19 6.43
CA ILE A 165 -8.62 -1.87 5.84
C ILE A 165 -7.34 -1.06 5.90
N VAL A 166 -6.79 -0.73 4.73
CA VAL A 166 -5.70 0.23 4.56
C VAL A 166 -6.31 1.56 4.12
N VAL A 167 -5.93 2.67 4.73
CA VAL A 167 -6.50 3.98 4.40
C VAL A 167 -5.45 5.10 4.39
N GLY A 168 -5.57 6.03 3.48
CA GLY A 168 -4.70 7.22 3.40
C GLY A 168 -4.97 8.09 2.16
N ASN A 169 -4.11 9.10 1.94
CA ASN A 169 -2.83 9.31 2.60
C ASN A 169 -2.89 10.37 3.69
N VAL A 170 -2.17 10.13 4.77
CA VAL A 170 -2.02 11.05 5.91
C VAL A 170 -0.53 11.21 6.27
N VAL A 171 -0.20 12.22 7.10
CA VAL A 171 1.18 12.49 7.56
C VAL A 171 1.23 13.02 9.01
N THR A 172 0.12 12.94 9.76
CA THR A 172 0.03 13.45 11.14
C THR A 172 -0.65 12.44 12.07
N GLU A 173 -0.29 12.49 13.34
CA GLU A 173 -0.72 11.59 14.42
C GLU A 173 -2.23 11.67 14.68
N ASP A 174 -2.79 12.88 14.69
CA ASP A 174 -4.19 13.15 15.00
C ASP A 174 -5.13 12.44 14.02
N VAL A 175 -4.94 12.66 12.71
CA VAL A 175 -5.78 12.01 11.69
C VAL A 175 -5.48 10.51 11.59
N THR A 176 -4.23 10.08 11.85
CA THR A 176 -3.89 8.67 12.01
C THR A 176 -4.76 8.01 13.08
N THR A 177 -4.83 8.63 14.27
CA THR A 177 -5.65 8.17 15.39
C THR A 177 -7.14 8.12 15.03
N ASP A 178 -7.66 9.21 14.43
CA ASP A 178 -9.09 9.30 14.06
C ASP A 178 -9.51 8.19 13.09
N LEU A 179 -8.67 7.88 12.09
CA LEU A 179 -8.95 6.83 11.11
C LEU A 179 -8.86 5.42 11.71
N ILE A 180 -7.95 5.18 12.66
CA ILE A 180 -7.88 3.91 13.40
C ILE A 180 -9.14 3.71 14.23
N LEU A 181 -9.56 4.73 14.97
CA LEU A 181 -10.79 4.70 15.77
C LEU A 181 -12.05 4.55 14.90
N ALA A 182 -12.00 4.93 13.62
CA ALA A 182 -13.05 4.69 12.65
C ALA A 182 -13.07 3.24 12.12
N GLY A 183 -12.03 2.43 12.40
CA GLY A 183 -11.95 1.02 12.02
C GLY A 183 -10.85 0.66 11.00
N ALA A 184 -9.91 1.57 10.70
CA ALA A 184 -8.75 1.26 9.87
C ALA A 184 -7.78 0.31 10.61
N ASN A 185 -7.19 -0.62 9.86
CA ASN A 185 -6.14 -1.52 10.37
C ASN A 185 -4.73 -1.00 10.05
N CYS A 186 -4.59 -0.29 8.94
CA CYS A 186 -3.30 0.20 8.46
C CYS A 186 -3.43 1.59 7.85
N LEU A 187 -2.52 2.49 8.20
CA LEU A 187 -2.50 3.86 7.70
C LEU A 187 -1.44 4.02 6.62
N LYS A 188 -1.83 4.56 5.47
CA LYS A 188 -0.93 4.85 4.35
C LYS A 188 -0.33 6.25 4.54
N ILE A 189 0.97 6.29 4.88
CA ILE A 189 1.68 7.51 5.29
C ILE A 189 2.51 8.04 4.13
N GLY A 190 2.22 9.27 3.73
CA GLY A 190 2.99 9.98 2.71
C GLY A 190 2.14 10.94 1.87
N ILE A 191 2.50 12.22 1.86
CA ILE A 191 1.92 13.25 0.99
C ILE A 191 3.05 13.95 0.27
N GLY A 192 3.06 13.84 -1.06
CA GLY A 192 4.06 14.50 -1.89
C GLY A 192 5.44 13.85 -1.88
N SER A 193 5.62 12.69 -1.25
CA SER A 193 6.89 11.95 -1.18
C SER A 193 7.17 11.07 -2.39
N GLY A 194 6.15 10.72 -3.20
CA GLY A 194 6.31 9.84 -4.36
C GLY A 194 7.13 10.49 -5.48
N ALA A 195 7.95 9.69 -6.18
CA ALA A 195 8.83 10.17 -7.26
C ALA A 195 8.07 10.85 -8.42
N ALA A 196 6.85 10.40 -8.73
CA ALA A 196 5.98 11.02 -9.74
C ALA A 196 5.06 12.10 -9.16
N CYS A 197 5.13 12.38 -7.85
CA CYS A 197 4.21 13.29 -7.18
C CYS A 197 4.65 14.75 -7.32
N THR A 198 3.74 15.61 -7.79
CA THR A 198 3.98 17.05 -7.93
C THR A 198 3.33 17.87 -6.82
N THR A 199 2.69 17.25 -5.84
CA THR A 199 1.91 17.94 -4.79
C THR A 199 2.74 18.96 -4.02
N ARG A 200 3.93 18.56 -3.52
CA ARG A 200 4.81 19.49 -2.78
C ARG A 200 5.19 20.71 -3.62
N LEU A 201 5.49 20.53 -4.90
CA LEU A 201 5.89 21.60 -5.82
C LEU A 201 4.74 22.53 -6.18
N LYS A 202 3.52 21.98 -6.34
CA LYS A 202 2.35 22.75 -6.80
C LYS A 202 1.57 23.41 -5.68
N THR A 203 1.51 22.75 -4.51
CA THR A 203 0.63 23.19 -3.42
C THR A 203 1.38 23.59 -2.15
N GLY A 204 2.66 23.24 -2.03
CA GLY A 204 3.44 23.39 -0.80
C GLY A 204 3.01 22.44 0.32
N VAL A 205 2.10 21.51 0.07
CA VAL A 205 1.58 20.55 1.05
C VAL A 205 2.44 19.29 1.07
N GLY A 206 2.78 18.81 2.26
CA GLY A 206 3.56 17.60 2.48
C GLY A 206 4.29 17.62 3.80
N ARG A 207 4.96 16.52 4.11
CA ARG A 207 5.84 16.38 5.28
C ARG A 207 7.06 15.53 4.87
N PRO A 208 8.26 15.76 5.42
CA PRO A 208 9.41 14.87 5.28
C PRO A 208 9.04 13.45 5.71
N GLN A 209 9.32 12.47 4.83
CA GLN A 209 8.71 11.14 4.90
C GLN A 209 9.12 10.37 6.15
N LEU A 210 10.41 10.41 6.52
CA LEU A 210 10.91 9.67 7.69
C LEU A 210 10.23 10.15 8.98
N SER A 211 10.17 11.47 9.19
CA SER A 211 9.51 12.05 10.37
C SER A 211 8.01 11.75 10.39
N ALA A 212 7.34 11.81 9.23
CA ALA A 212 5.94 11.45 9.14
C ALA A 212 5.68 10.00 9.55
N ILE A 213 6.55 9.05 9.13
CA ILE A 213 6.43 7.64 9.50
C ILE A 213 6.62 7.46 11.00
N ILE A 214 7.66 8.07 11.60
CA ILE A 214 7.95 7.93 13.03
C ILE A 214 6.75 8.34 13.87
N ASP A 215 6.23 9.54 13.65
CA ASP A 215 5.14 10.07 14.44
C ASP A 215 3.83 9.29 14.25
N CYS A 216 3.51 8.95 12.99
CA CYS A 216 2.30 8.17 12.71
C CYS A 216 2.41 6.73 13.22
N ALA A 217 3.63 6.12 13.21
CA ALA A 217 3.84 4.80 13.76
C ALA A 217 3.67 4.77 15.27
N ASP A 218 4.17 5.78 15.98
CA ASP A 218 3.95 5.91 17.42
C ASP A 218 2.44 5.94 17.76
N ALA A 219 1.67 6.76 17.04
CA ALA A 219 0.22 6.82 17.24
C ALA A 219 -0.49 5.50 16.88
N ALA A 220 -0.13 4.88 15.76
CA ALA A 220 -0.77 3.67 15.28
C ALA A 220 -0.47 2.45 16.16
N HIS A 221 0.77 2.25 16.56
CA HIS A 221 1.17 1.10 17.34
C HIS A 221 0.59 1.10 18.75
N GLN A 222 0.37 2.28 19.36
CA GLN A 222 -0.35 2.41 20.63
C GLN A 222 -1.80 1.92 20.55
N LEU A 223 -2.41 1.97 19.36
CA LEU A 223 -3.76 1.51 19.07
C LEU A 223 -3.80 0.14 18.39
N HIS A 224 -2.68 -0.60 18.38
CA HIS A 224 -2.55 -1.91 17.74
C HIS A 224 -2.87 -1.92 16.24
N ALA A 225 -2.67 -0.79 15.55
CA ALA A 225 -2.78 -0.66 14.11
C ALA A 225 -1.40 -0.64 13.45
N TYR A 226 -1.39 -0.73 12.13
CA TYR A 226 -0.18 -0.80 11.31
C TYR A 226 0.05 0.48 10.53
N VAL A 227 1.28 0.66 10.06
CA VAL A 227 1.71 1.79 9.23
C VAL A 227 2.33 1.31 7.93
N MET A 228 1.88 1.87 6.82
CA MET A 228 2.43 1.65 5.48
C MET A 228 3.15 2.92 5.01
N SER A 229 4.46 2.84 4.80
CA SER A 229 5.21 3.92 4.16
C SER A 229 4.89 3.98 2.68
N ASP A 230 4.31 5.09 2.20
CA ASP A 230 3.96 5.29 0.80
C ASP A 230 4.72 6.47 0.18
N GLY A 231 5.61 6.16 -0.76
CA GLY A 231 6.48 7.12 -1.43
C GLY A 231 7.81 7.38 -0.71
N GLY A 232 8.70 8.08 -1.42
CA GLY A 232 10.04 8.44 -0.93
C GLY A 232 11.12 7.38 -1.15
N CYS A 233 10.77 6.10 -1.31
CA CYS A 233 11.73 5.05 -1.59
C CYS A 233 12.18 5.06 -3.05
N THR A 234 13.47 5.29 -3.28
CA THR A 234 14.10 5.31 -4.62
C THR A 234 15.18 4.26 -4.78
N VAL A 235 15.75 3.81 -3.68
CA VAL A 235 16.79 2.78 -3.59
C VAL A 235 16.48 1.79 -2.45
N PRO A 236 17.04 0.56 -2.45
CA PRO A 236 16.74 -0.44 -1.43
C PRO A 236 17.01 0.00 0.01
N SER A 237 17.99 0.88 0.25
CA SER A 237 18.27 1.39 1.59
C SER A 237 17.15 2.23 2.17
N ASP A 238 16.32 2.87 1.34
CA ASP A 238 15.18 3.66 1.80
C ASP A 238 14.09 2.77 2.38
N ILE A 239 13.90 1.56 1.81
CA ILE A 239 13.01 0.53 2.36
C ILE A 239 13.45 0.15 3.78
N CYS A 240 14.75 -0.08 3.97
CA CYS A 240 15.29 -0.39 5.31
C CYS A 240 15.07 0.76 6.30
N LYS A 241 15.26 2.02 5.85
CA LYS A 241 15.02 3.20 6.69
C LYS A 241 13.54 3.36 7.05
N ALA A 242 12.63 3.07 6.11
CA ALA A 242 11.19 3.09 6.38
C ALA A 242 10.81 2.08 7.48
N PHE A 243 11.30 0.85 7.40
CA PHE A 243 11.09 -0.15 8.47
C PHE A 243 11.71 0.27 9.80
N CYS A 244 12.92 0.83 9.78
CA CYS A 244 13.56 1.35 11.00
C CYS A 244 12.82 2.53 11.62
N ALA A 245 12.09 3.31 10.82
CA ALA A 245 11.24 4.40 11.27
C ALA A 245 9.89 3.94 11.88
N GLY A 246 9.60 2.64 11.82
CA GLY A 246 8.37 2.07 12.38
C GLY A 246 7.32 1.65 11.34
N ALA A 247 7.62 1.75 10.04
CA ALA A 247 6.70 1.23 9.04
C ALA A 247 6.55 -0.29 9.17
N ASP A 248 5.33 -0.80 9.07
CA ASP A 248 5.01 -2.22 9.03
C ASP A 248 4.99 -2.75 7.60
N PHE A 249 4.68 -1.88 6.65
CA PHE A 249 4.68 -2.14 5.22
C PHE A 249 5.38 -1.02 4.47
N VAL A 250 5.93 -1.33 3.30
CA VAL A 250 6.47 -0.34 2.37
C VAL A 250 5.78 -0.49 1.01
N MET A 251 5.13 0.58 0.56
CA MET A 251 4.50 0.65 -0.75
C MET A 251 5.47 1.22 -1.77
N LEU A 252 5.65 0.51 -2.88
CA LEU A 252 6.59 0.85 -3.95
C LEU A 252 5.87 1.15 -5.26
N GLY A 253 6.18 2.31 -5.84
CA GLY A 253 5.76 2.70 -7.18
C GLY A 253 6.94 2.69 -8.15
N GLY A 254 7.74 3.75 -8.16
CA GLY A 254 8.82 3.97 -9.13
C GLY A 254 9.85 2.84 -9.21
N MET A 255 10.17 2.18 -8.10
CA MET A 255 11.12 1.06 -8.09
C MET A 255 10.61 -0.18 -8.85
N LEU A 256 9.30 -0.34 -9.01
CA LEU A 256 8.67 -1.45 -9.74
C LEU A 256 8.23 -1.05 -11.16
N ALA A 257 8.25 0.24 -11.50
CA ALA A 257 7.71 0.75 -12.76
C ALA A 257 8.46 0.25 -14.02
N GLY A 258 9.71 -0.20 -13.87
CA GLY A 258 10.53 -0.75 -14.94
C GLY A 258 10.39 -2.26 -15.17
N CYS A 259 9.62 -2.98 -14.35
CA CYS A 259 9.39 -4.42 -14.50
C CYS A 259 8.52 -4.72 -15.73
N ASP A 260 8.64 -5.93 -16.29
CA ASP A 260 7.86 -6.33 -17.46
C ASP A 260 6.35 -6.37 -17.16
N GLU A 261 5.99 -6.70 -15.94
CA GLU A 261 4.61 -6.77 -15.41
C GLU A 261 4.00 -5.39 -15.13
N ALA A 262 4.82 -4.33 -15.11
CA ALA A 262 4.32 -2.97 -14.93
C ALA A 262 3.55 -2.53 -16.16
N GLY A 263 2.45 -1.79 -15.94
CA GLY A 263 1.71 -1.10 -16.99
C GLY A 263 2.52 0.06 -17.58
N GLY A 264 1.97 0.70 -18.59
CA GLY A 264 2.59 1.80 -19.32
C GLY A 264 3.23 1.36 -20.63
N GLU A 265 3.33 2.29 -21.55
CA GLU A 265 3.92 2.06 -22.86
C GLU A 265 5.42 1.84 -22.75
N THR A 266 5.92 0.80 -23.43
CA THR A 266 7.35 0.57 -23.58
C THR A 266 7.83 1.25 -24.84
N PHE A 267 8.88 2.03 -24.76
CA PHE A 267 9.53 2.67 -25.91
C PHE A 267 11.05 2.46 -25.85
N GLU A 268 11.69 2.58 -26.99
CA GLU A 268 13.14 2.43 -27.11
C GLU A 268 13.76 3.77 -27.53
N GLU A 269 14.77 4.19 -26.80
CA GLU A 269 15.56 5.37 -27.09
C GLU A 269 17.04 5.06 -26.89
N ASN A 270 17.86 5.34 -27.89
CA ASN A 270 19.32 5.09 -27.89
C ASN A 270 19.71 3.63 -27.53
N GLY A 271 18.93 2.64 -27.98
CA GLY A 271 19.17 1.23 -27.73
C GLY A 271 18.82 0.78 -26.30
N LYS A 272 18.12 1.62 -25.53
CA LYS A 272 17.63 1.30 -24.19
C LYS A 272 16.11 1.31 -24.17
N LYS A 273 15.53 0.32 -23.46
CA LYS A 273 14.10 0.24 -23.24
C LYS A 273 13.70 1.09 -22.05
N PHE A 274 12.63 1.83 -22.18
CA PHE A 274 12.01 2.64 -21.14
C PHE A 274 10.54 2.30 -21.04
N LYS A 275 9.98 2.42 -19.84
CA LYS A 275 8.52 2.39 -19.60
C LYS A 275 8.04 3.76 -19.14
N GLN A 276 6.90 4.17 -19.65
CA GLN A 276 6.27 5.40 -19.22
C GLN A 276 5.78 5.26 -17.78
N TYR A 277 6.26 6.12 -16.89
CA TYR A 277 5.85 6.19 -15.48
C TYR A 277 5.19 7.53 -15.18
N TYR A 278 3.99 7.48 -14.63
CA TYR A 278 3.20 8.68 -14.34
C TYR A 278 2.44 8.55 -13.01
N GLY A 279 2.21 9.70 -12.34
CA GLY A 279 1.35 9.76 -11.14
C GLY A 279 -0.12 9.75 -11.52
N MET A 280 -0.98 9.23 -10.64
CA MET A 280 -2.43 9.15 -10.84
C MET A 280 -3.11 10.52 -11.02
N SER A 281 -2.51 11.60 -10.49
CA SER A 281 -2.99 12.99 -10.68
C SER A 281 -2.41 13.68 -11.92
N SER A 282 -1.63 12.98 -12.76
CA SER A 282 -1.06 13.56 -13.99
C SER A 282 -2.14 13.78 -15.04
N LYS A 283 -1.89 14.72 -15.96
CA LYS A 283 -2.78 14.98 -17.10
C LYS A 283 -3.00 13.71 -17.93
N TYR A 284 -1.95 12.91 -18.15
CA TYR A 284 -2.03 11.65 -18.88
C TYR A 284 -2.96 10.65 -18.20
N ALA A 285 -2.85 10.48 -16.87
CA ALA A 285 -3.73 9.58 -16.13
C ALA A 285 -5.19 10.08 -16.18
N GLN A 286 -5.40 11.39 -16.08
CA GLN A 286 -6.74 11.97 -16.17
C GLN A 286 -7.37 11.75 -17.55
N GLU A 287 -6.62 11.97 -18.63
CA GLU A 287 -7.09 11.73 -19.99
C GLU A 287 -7.37 10.24 -20.25
N LYS A 288 -6.57 9.34 -19.70
CA LYS A 288 -6.75 7.88 -19.86
C LYS A 288 -7.99 7.35 -19.15
N HIS A 289 -8.31 7.87 -17.95
CA HIS A 289 -9.37 7.33 -17.09
C HIS A 289 -10.67 8.14 -17.10
N PHE A 290 -10.62 9.42 -17.47
CA PHE A 290 -11.78 10.33 -17.44
C PHE A 290 -12.04 11.03 -18.79
N GLY A 291 -11.19 10.79 -19.80
CA GLY A 291 -11.26 11.07 -21.25
C GLY A 291 -11.80 12.37 -21.70
#